data_6d8737e4c9a7b45b945dfc7946b72e35
#
_entry.id   6d8737e4c9a7b45b945dfc7946b72e35
#
_cell.length_a   1.000
_cell.length_b   1.000
_cell.length_c   1.000
_cell.angle_alpha   90.00
_cell.angle_beta   90.00
_cell.angle_gamma   90.00
#
_symmetry.space_group_name_H-M   'P 1'
#
loop_
_entity.id
_entity.type
_entity.pdbx_description
1 polymer ?
#
loop_
_entity_poly.entity_id
_entity_poly.type
_entity_poly.pdbx_seq_one_letter_code
_entity_poly.pdbx_strand_id
1 'polypeptide(L)'
;VNEEVVVYGAVILNGEPKYKKLVGNWITDGDYYVIHRFATLPSFQREGLARIFISKVNSMCEVEKIPSIKVDTNFDNTPMINLLSSMGFCICGRVNYGGNRGQRFAFEKLSIAMEPAD
;
A
#
# COMPACT_ATOMS: atom_id res chain seq x y z
N VAL A 1 -20.87 2.11 -17.06
CA VAL A 1 -20.47 3.14 -16.16
C VAL A 1 -19.73 4.22 -16.90
N ASN A 2 -19.84 5.39 -16.42
CA ASN A 2 -19.12 6.52 -16.96
C ASN A 2 -17.62 6.28 -16.85
N GLU A 3 -16.89 7.05 -17.57
CA GLU A 3 -15.45 6.95 -17.60
C GLU A 3 -14.78 7.60 -16.39
N GLU A 4 -15.53 7.64 -15.32
CA GLU A 4 -15.07 8.25 -14.09
C GLU A 4 -14.04 7.37 -13.41
N VAL A 5 -12.94 7.97 -12.99
CA VAL A 5 -11.91 7.26 -12.27
C VAL A 5 -12.33 7.22 -10.80
N VAL A 6 -12.62 6.04 -10.29
CA VAL A 6 -13.10 5.89 -8.91
C VAL A 6 -12.05 5.32 -7.97
N VAL A 7 -11.05 4.63 -8.51
CA VAL A 7 -9.89 4.12 -7.76
C VAL A 7 -8.66 4.35 -8.60
N TYR A 8 -7.61 4.88 -8.02
CA TYR A 8 -6.37 5.08 -8.74
C TYR A 8 -5.18 5.05 -7.78
N GLY A 9 -4.02 4.81 -8.37
CA GLY A 9 -2.76 4.83 -7.65
C GLY A 9 -1.62 4.65 -8.63
N ALA A 10 -0.43 4.99 -8.22
CA ALA A 10 0.78 4.77 -9.01
C ALA A 10 1.58 3.65 -8.35
N VAL A 11 1.95 2.65 -9.13
CA VAL A 11 2.68 1.47 -8.63
C VAL A 11 4.10 1.57 -9.13
N ILE A 12 5.05 1.71 -8.21
CA ILE A 12 6.45 1.99 -8.56
C ILE A 12 7.35 1.04 -7.79
N LEU A 13 8.27 0.39 -8.51
CA LEU A 13 9.22 -0.53 -7.88
C LEU A 13 10.25 0.28 -7.09
N ASN A 14 10.35 -0.04 -5.79
CA ASN A 14 11.33 0.58 -4.88
C ASN A 14 11.29 2.10 -4.93
N GLY A 15 10.09 2.66 -5.12
CA GLY A 15 9.94 4.05 -5.54
C GLY A 15 9.76 5.07 -4.44
N GLU A 16 10.09 4.76 -3.18
CA GLU A 16 9.89 5.74 -2.12
C GLU A 16 11.12 5.87 -1.23
N PRO A 17 11.97 6.89 -1.48
CA PRO A 17 13.18 7.08 -0.67
C PRO A 17 12.93 7.25 0.83
N LYS A 18 11.78 7.82 1.22
CA LYS A 18 11.46 8.05 2.63
C LYS A 18 11.26 6.76 3.40
N TYR A 19 11.01 5.66 2.73
CA TYR A 19 10.83 4.38 3.40
C TYR A 19 12.11 3.87 4.06
N LYS A 20 13.26 4.36 3.65
CA LYS A 20 14.52 4.03 4.30
C LYS A 20 14.64 4.67 5.67
N LYS A 21 13.83 5.68 5.95
CA LYS A 21 13.82 6.41 7.22
C LYS A 21 12.60 6.09 8.05
N LEU A 22 12.04 4.91 7.88
CA LEU A 22 10.88 4.47 8.65
C LEU A 22 11.21 4.50 10.13
N VAL A 23 10.30 5.06 10.93
CA VAL A 23 10.34 4.89 12.37
C VAL A 23 9.55 3.64 12.67
N GLY A 24 10.24 2.55 12.87
CA GLY A 24 9.64 1.22 12.99
C GLY A 24 10.50 0.22 12.23
N ASN A 25 9.89 -0.89 11.87
CA ASN A 25 10.60 -1.95 11.15
C ASN A 25 9.73 -2.52 10.06
N TRP A 26 10.25 -2.52 8.82
CA TRP A 26 9.62 -3.26 7.73
C TRP A 26 9.71 -4.76 7.99
N ILE A 27 8.75 -5.52 7.46
CA ILE A 27 8.78 -6.98 7.54
C ILE A 27 9.93 -7.52 6.69
N THR A 28 10.14 -6.91 5.51
CA THR A 28 11.21 -7.30 4.60
C THR A 28 12.06 -6.09 4.25
N ASP A 29 13.28 -6.32 3.84
CA ASP A 29 14.18 -5.26 3.40
C ASP A 29 14.59 -5.40 1.93
N GLY A 30 13.90 -6.26 1.18
CA GLY A 30 14.18 -6.46 -0.24
C GLY A 30 13.32 -5.58 -1.13
N ASP A 31 13.13 -6.05 -2.36
CA ASP A 31 12.34 -5.32 -3.34
C ASP A 31 10.88 -5.24 -2.94
N TYR A 32 10.24 -4.15 -3.33
CA TYR A 32 8.83 -3.93 -3.07
C TYR A 32 8.23 -3.05 -4.14
N TYR A 33 6.91 -3.19 -4.34
CA TYR A 33 6.14 -2.19 -5.05
C TYR A 33 5.50 -1.26 -4.04
N VAL A 34 5.59 0.03 -4.30
CA VAL A 34 4.87 1.02 -3.50
C VAL A 34 3.66 1.49 -4.30
N ILE A 35 2.52 1.63 -3.62
CA ILE A 35 1.34 2.24 -4.21
C ILE A 35 1.31 3.68 -3.71
N HIS A 36 1.62 4.61 -4.61
CA HIS A 36 1.57 6.03 -4.33
C HIS A 36 0.22 6.60 -4.69
N ARG A 37 -0.22 7.59 -3.94
CA ARG A 37 -1.43 8.35 -4.27
C ARG A 37 -2.64 7.44 -4.41
N PHE A 38 -2.68 6.39 -3.62
CA PHE A 38 -3.78 5.46 -3.64
C PHE A 38 -5.01 6.16 -3.07
N ALA A 39 -6.04 6.30 -3.88
CA ALA A 39 -7.22 7.05 -3.50
C ALA A 39 -8.46 6.47 -4.13
N THR A 40 -9.59 6.73 -3.50
CA THR A 40 -10.90 6.40 -4.04
C THR A 40 -11.76 7.65 -4.01
N LEU A 41 -12.67 7.77 -4.96
CA LEU A 41 -13.61 8.86 -4.97
C LEU A 41 -14.69 8.61 -3.92
N PRO A 42 -14.98 9.59 -3.07
CA PRO A 42 -15.87 9.34 -1.93
C PRO A 42 -17.33 9.21 -2.30
N SER A 43 -17.73 9.65 -3.49
CA SER A 43 -19.12 9.61 -3.89
C SER A 43 -19.62 8.20 -4.22
N PHE A 44 -18.73 7.20 -4.20
CA PHE A 44 -19.09 5.84 -4.56
C PHE A 44 -18.67 4.88 -3.46
N GLN A 45 -19.30 3.73 -3.44
CA GLN A 45 -18.86 2.64 -2.60
C GLN A 45 -17.67 1.99 -3.27
N ARG A 46 -16.48 2.32 -2.81
CA ARG A 46 -15.26 1.98 -3.57
C ARG A 46 -14.43 0.89 -2.94
N GLU A 47 -14.84 0.37 -1.81
CA GLU A 47 -14.02 -0.65 -1.15
C GLU A 47 -13.80 -1.84 -2.06
N GLY A 48 -14.83 -2.27 -2.79
CA GLY A 48 -14.70 -3.39 -3.72
C GLY A 48 -13.69 -3.12 -4.82
N LEU A 49 -13.71 -1.90 -5.38
CA LEU A 49 -12.78 -1.54 -6.44
C LEU A 49 -11.36 -1.39 -5.93
N ALA A 50 -11.21 -0.84 -4.72
CA ALA A 50 -9.89 -0.73 -4.10
C ALA A 50 -9.30 -2.11 -3.84
N ARG A 51 -10.12 -3.06 -3.40
CA ARG A 51 -9.67 -4.44 -3.21
C ARG A 51 -9.22 -5.06 -4.52
N ILE A 52 -9.94 -4.82 -5.60
CA ILE A 52 -9.55 -5.31 -6.93
C ILE A 52 -8.21 -4.72 -7.34
N PHE A 53 -8.02 -3.43 -7.10
CA PHE A 53 -6.76 -2.76 -7.42
C PHE A 53 -5.59 -3.43 -6.68
N ILE A 54 -5.73 -3.61 -5.38
CA ILE A 54 -4.69 -4.23 -4.56
C ILE A 54 -4.44 -5.67 -5.01
N SER A 55 -5.50 -6.40 -5.33
CA SER A 55 -5.37 -7.78 -5.82
C SER A 55 -4.57 -7.84 -7.12
N LYS A 56 -4.78 -6.87 -8.01
CA LYS A 56 -4.02 -6.81 -9.26
C LYS A 56 -2.55 -6.51 -9.00
N VAL A 57 -2.27 -5.62 -8.06
CA VAL A 57 -0.88 -5.33 -7.68
C VAL A 57 -0.23 -6.59 -7.09
N ASN A 58 -0.97 -7.32 -6.27
CA ASN A 58 -0.44 -8.56 -5.71
C ASN A 58 -0.14 -9.59 -6.81
N SER A 59 -0.99 -9.67 -7.82
CA SER A 59 -0.74 -10.57 -8.95
C SER A 59 0.50 -10.15 -9.72
N MET A 60 0.73 -8.86 -9.90
CA MET A 60 1.98 -8.37 -10.49
C MET A 60 3.18 -8.83 -9.69
N CYS A 61 3.09 -8.71 -8.37
CA CYS A 61 4.17 -9.14 -7.49
C CYS A 61 4.47 -10.62 -7.67
N GLU A 62 3.44 -11.43 -7.78
CA GLU A 62 3.61 -12.88 -7.98
C GLU A 62 4.34 -13.18 -9.28
N VAL A 63 3.92 -12.54 -10.35
CA VAL A 63 4.51 -12.75 -11.66
C VAL A 63 5.96 -12.29 -11.69
N GLU A 64 6.25 -11.15 -11.10
CA GLU A 64 7.57 -10.53 -11.15
C GLU A 64 8.46 -10.92 -9.98
N LYS A 65 7.92 -11.72 -9.06
CA LYS A 65 8.65 -12.20 -7.88
C LYS A 65 9.11 -11.07 -6.98
N ILE A 66 8.24 -10.06 -6.81
CA ILE A 66 8.45 -8.96 -5.88
C ILE A 66 7.78 -9.34 -4.57
N PRO A 67 8.51 -9.43 -3.47
CA PRO A 67 7.98 -10.04 -2.24
C PRO A 67 7.06 -9.13 -1.43
N SER A 68 6.99 -7.85 -1.72
CA SER A 68 6.38 -6.91 -0.80
C SER A 68 5.61 -5.81 -1.52
N ILE A 69 4.49 -5.41 -0.93
CA ILE A 69 3.73 -4.23 -1.32
C ILE A 69 3.74 -3.29 -0.13
N LYS A 70 4.10 -2.03 -0.35
CA LYS A 70 4.12 -1.01 0.69
C LYS A 70 3.22 0.15 0.33
N VAL A 71 2.55 0.69 1.34
CA VAL A 71 1.61 1.80 1.19
C VAL A 71 1.71 2.66 2.43
N ASP A 72 1.57 3.95 2.30
CA ASP A 72 1.42 4.80 3.47
C ASP A 72 0.16 5.65 3.35
N THR A 73 -0.39 6.05 4.49
CA THR A 73 -1.59 6.86 4.53
C THR A 73 -1.60 7.72 5.78
N ASN A 74 -2.35 8.82 5.73
CA ASN A 74 -2.49 9.74 6.85
C ASN A 74 -3.05 9.01 8.08
N PHE A 75 -2.68 9.49 9.25
CA PHE A 75 -3.14 8.90 10.51
C PHE A 75 -4.65 8.92 10.66
N ASP A 76 -5.30 9.91 10.06
CA ASP A 76 -6.75 10.08 10.20
C ASP A 76 -7.54 9.47 9.05
N ASN A 77 -6.90 8.80 8.12
CA ASN A 77 -7.60 8.19 6.99
C ASN A 77 -8.12 6.81 7.40
N THR A 78 -9.13 6.81 8.25
CA THR A 78 -9.69 5.57 8.80
C THR A 78 -10.19 4.60 7.74
N PRO A 79 -10.89 5.05 6.69
CA PRO A 79 -11.32 4.11 5.66
C PRO A 79 -10.16 3.38 4.98
N MET A 80 -9.08 4.09 4.69
CA MET A 80 -7.91 3.45 4.06
C MET A 80 -7.21 2.51 5.04
N ILE A 81 -7.07 2.92 6.29
CA ILE A 81 -6.46 2.09 7.32
C ILE A 81 -7.24 0.78 7.46
N ASN A 82 -8.56 0.87 7.52
CA ASN A 82 -9.40 -0.31 7.64
C ASN A 82 -9.32 -1.20 6.41
N LEU A 83 -9.29 -0.61 5.23
CA LEU A 83 -9.16 -1.36 4.00
C LEU A 83 -7.83 -2.13 3.96
N LEU A 84 -6.74 -1.44 4.22
CA LEU A 84 -5.42 -2.07 4.17
C LEU A 84 -5.32 -3.18 5.20
N SER A 85 -5.80 -2.93 6.42
CA SER A 85 -5.77 -3.95 7.47
C SER A 85 -6.58 -5.17 7.08
N SER A 86 -7.76 -4.96 6.47
CA SER A 86 -8.62 -6.06 6.06
C SER A 86 -8.03 -6.89 4.92
N MET A 87 -7.10 -6.32 4.18
CA MET A 87 -6.43 -7.02 3.07
C MET A 87 -5.10 -7.63 3.46
N GLY A 88 -4.78 -7.65 4.74
CA GLY A 88 -3.58 -8.33 5.21
C GLY A 88 -2.36 -7.46 5.34
N PHE A 89 -2.48 -6.16 5.20
CA PHE A 89 -1.37 -5.24 5.45
C PHE A 89 -1.18 -5.08 6.95
N CYS A 90 0.06 -4.98 7.36
CA CYS A 90 0.43 -4.70 8.75
C CYS A 90 1.04 -3.32 8.85
N ILE A 91 0.73 -2.62 9.93
CA ILE A 91 1.40 -1.34 10.20
C ILE A 91 2.81 -1.66 10.67
N CYS A 92 3.79 -1.12 9.96
CA CYS A 92 5.21 -1.35 10.27
C CYS A 92 5.81 -0.18 11.02
N GLY A 93 5.18 0.99 10.98
CA GLY A 93 5.68 2.17 11.64
C GLY A 93 5.12 3.42 10.98
N ARG A 94 5.93 4.47 11.00
CA ARG A 94 5.50 5.72 10.39
C ARG A 94 6.63 6.33 9.58
N VAL A 95 6.25 7.08 8.56
CA VAL A 95 7.18 7.88 7.76
C VAL A 95 6.80 9.34 7.91
N ASN A 96 7.77 10.21 7.76
CA ASN A 96 7.57 11.65 7.90
C ASN A 96 8.02 12.34 6.63
N TYR A 97 7.06 12.97 5.95
CA TYR A 97 7.34 13.73 4.74
C TYR A 97 7.59 15.21 5.02
N GLY A 98 7.58 15.61 6.30
CA GLY A 98 7.85 16.97 6.71
C GLY A 98 6.59 17.72 7.09
N GLY A 99 6.73 18.71 7.96
CA GLY A 99 5.63 19.55 8.41
C GLY A 99 4.64 18.84 9.32
N ASN A 100 3.58 19.53 9.68
CA ASN A 100 2.60 19.03 10.64
C ASN A 100 1.75 17.90 10.09
N ARG A 101 1.66 17.78 8.77
CA ARG A 101 0.84 16.76 8.13
C ARG A 101 1.67 15.71 7.43
N GLY A 102 2.98 15.71 7.70
CA GLY A 102 3.88 14.80 7.05
C GLY A 102 3.90 13.40 7.64
N GLN A 103 3.34 13.19 8.82
CA GLN A 103 3.37 11.89 9.50
C GLN A 103 2.31 10.98 8.90
N ARG A 104 2.73 9.78 8.50
CA ARG A 104 1.83 8.83 7.88
C ARG A 104 2.15 7.44 8.42
N PHE A 105 1.12 6.62 8.58
CA PHE A 105 1.32 5.21 8.87
C PHE A 105 1.87 4.51 7.64
N ALA A 106 2.83 3.64 7.84
CA ALA A 106 3.43 2.84 6.77
C ALA A 106 3.01 1.38 6.95
N PHE A 107 2.51 0.80 5.88
CA PHE A 107 1.97 -0.54 5.86
C PHE A 107 2.77 -1.41 4.91
N GLU A 108 2.84 -2.68 5.22
CA GLU A 108 3.44 -3.65 4.32
C GLU A 108 2.61 -4.92 4.28
N LYS A 109 2.49 -5.50 3.10
CA LYS A 109 1.88 -6.80 2.89
C LYS A 109 2.85 -7.65 2.09
N LEU A 110 3.08 -8.87 2.54
CA LEU A 110 3.88 -9.80 1.77
C LEU A 110 3.04 -10.38 0.64
N SER A 111 3.62 -10.44 -0.55
CA SER A 111 2.95 -11.10 -1.66
C SER A 111 3.02 -12.61 -1.48
N ILE A 112 2.20 -13.32 -2.27
CA ILE A 112 2.18 -14.78 -2.16
C ILE A 112 3.53 -15.39 -2.54
N ALA A 113 4.35 -14.67 -3.31
CA ALA A 113 5.67 -15.14 -3.70
C ALA A 113 6.59 -15.32 -2.50
N MET A 114 6.26 -14.71 -1.35
CA MET A 114 7.06 -14.81 -0.14
C MET A 114 6.55 -15.88 0.81
N GLU A 115 5.50 -16.60 0.47
CA GLU A 115 5.04 -17.66 1.35
C GLU A 115 6.08 -18.76 1.42
N PRO A 116 6.36 -19.27 2.62
CA PRO A 116 7.38 -20.30 2.75
C PRO A 116 6.96 -21.58 2.03
N ALA A 117 7.94 -22.22 1.45
CA ALA A 117 7.72 -23.55 0.88
C ALA A 117 7.58 -24.54 2.03
N ASP A 118 6.65 -25.42 1.89
CA ASP A 118 6.44 -26.46 2.90
C ASP A 118 7.39 -27.61 2.75
#